data_772918427d6989d1564285e0cc131b1a
#
_entry.id   772918427d6989d1564285e0cc131b1a
#
_cell.length_a   1.000
_cell.length_b   1.000
_cell.length_c   1.000
_cell.angle_alpha   90.00
_cell.angle_beta   90.00
_cell.angle_gamma   90.00
#
_symmetry.space_group_name_H-M   'P 1'
#
loop_
_entity.id
_entity.type
_entity.pdbx_description
1 polymer ?
#
loop_
_entity_poly.entity_id
_entity_poly.type
_entity_poly.pdbx_seq_one_letter_code
_entity_poly.pdbx_strand_id
1 'polypeptide(L)'
;MQKLDLALTADPMAIAMDIDAAGLPFLRNRMPPAGSKTVAELREVAEHARKPFILKGIMTVRGAEKAVEAGASAIVVSNHGGRVLDQCPSTAEVLPAIVDAVGGRMTILVDGGIRTGLDVFKARGTGGGRRSHWPSLRHHGLWRRRGGRGSLRPQAGG
;
A
#
# COMPACT_ATOMS: atom_id res chain seq x y z
N MET A 1 -7.87 1.67 19.49
CA MET A 1 -6.62 1.22 20.13
C MET A 1 -6.58 -0.28 20.42
N GLN A 2 -7.56 -0.94 21.05
CA GLN A 2 -7.53 -2.37 21.41
C GLN A 2 -7.01 -3.34 20.32
N LYS A 3 -7.42 -3.16 19.04
CA LYS A 3 -6.93 -4.00 17.94
C LYS A 3 -5.46 -3.74 17.61
N LEU A 4 -5.01 -2.50 17.78
CA LEU A 4 -3.61 -2.13 17.60
C LEU A 4 -2.75 -2.73 18.71
N ASP A 5 -3.20 -2.64 19.96
CA ASP A 5 -2.51 -3.24 21.10
C ASP A 5 -2.35 -4.74 20.92
N LEU A 6 -3.42 -5.42 20.49
CA LEU A 6 -3.37 -6.86 20.16
C LEU A 6 -2.36 -7.15 19.02
N ALA A 7 -2.33 -6.34 17.97
CA ALA A 7 -1.37 -6.51 16.88
C ALA A 7 0.08 -6.33 17.36
N LEU A 8 0.32 -5.40 18.27
CA LEU A 8 1.63 -5.11 18.83
C LEU A 8 2.17 -6.25 19.73
N THR A 9 1.31 -7.10 20.29
CA THR A 9 1.77 -8.29 21.06
C THR A 9 2.59 -9.27 20.23
N ALA A 10 2.40 -9.28 18.92
CA ALA A 10 3.17 -10.11 17.99
C ALA A 10 4.52 -9.50 17.57
N ASP A 11 4.91 -8.37 18.13
CA ASP A 11 6.11 -7.59 17.78
C ASP A 11 6.34 -7.42 16.28
N PRO A 12 5.37 -6.88 15.53
CA PRO A 12 5.47 -6.75 14.08
C PRO A 12 6.56 -5.76 13.68
N MET A 13 7.18 -5.96 12.51
CA MET A 13 8.15 -5.03 11.94
C MET A 13 7.53 -3.69 11.55
N ALA A 14 6.24 -3.66 11.21
CA ALA A 14 5.48 -2.49 10.82
C ALA A 14 3.98 -2.74 11.03
N ILE A 15 3.21 -1.66 11.16
CA ILE A 15 1.74 -1.69 11.20
C ILE A 15 1.20 -1.09 9.91
N ALA A 16 0.29 -1.79 9.25
CA ALA A 16 -0.40 -1.29 8.07
C ALA A 16 -1.90 -1.11 8.35
N MET A 17 -2.48 -0.02 7.86
CA MET A 17 -3.90 0.29 7.98
C MET A 17 -4.48 0.59 6.59
N ASP A 18 -5.55 -0.12 6.22
CA ASP A 18 -6.38 0.25 5.07
C ASP A 18 -7.27 1.44 5.44
N ILE A 19 -7.21 2.52 4.67
CA ILE A 19 -8.04 3.71 4.90
C ILE A 19 -9.21 3.83 3.93
N ASP A 20 -9.18 3.10 2.83
CA ASP A 20 -10.26 3.04 1.82
C ASP A 20 -11.28 1.94 2.11
N ALA A 21 -10.95 0.96 2.93
CA ALA A 21 -11.80 -0.20 3.23
C ALA A 21 -13.17 0.16 3.80
N ALA A 22 -13.34 1.35 4.37
CA ALA A 22 -14.63 1.87 4.84
C ALA A 22 -15.70 1.91 3.73
N GLY A 23 -15.30 2.03 2.46
CA GLY A 23 -16.18 1.97 1.29
C GLY A 23 -16.66 0.58 0.91
N LEU A 24 -16.07 -0.49 1.49
CA LEU A 24 -16.46 -1.86 1.15
C LEU A 24 -17.85 -2.19 1.70
N PRO A 25 -18.79 -2.70 0.86
CA PRO A 25 -20.18 -2.90 1.24
C PRO A 25 -20.37 -3.80 2.47
N PHE A 26 -19.53 -4.83 2.62
CA PHE A 26 -19.61 -5.78 3.73
C PHE A 26 -19.10 -5.22 5.08
N LEU A 27 -18.50 -4.03 5.09
CA LEU A 27 -18.06 -3.37 6.32
C LEU A 27 -19.07 -2.36 6.84
N ARG A 28 -20.12 -2.05 6.05
CA ARG A 28 -21.13 -1.05 6.39
C ARG A 28 -21.83 -1.30 7.73
N ASN A 29 -22.08 -2.56 8.06
CA ASN A 29 -22.85 -2.98 9.24
C ASN A 29 -21.96 -3.52 10.36
N ARG A 30 -20.64 -3.22 10.34
CA ARG A 30 -19.74 -3.63 11.42
C ARG A 30 -19.84 -2.70 12.63
N MET A 31 -19.70 -3.27 13.81
CA MET A 31 -19.62 -2.51 15.06
C MET A 31 -18.24 -2.72 15.71
N PRO A 32 -17.47 -1.67 15.98
CA PRO A 32 -17.74 -0.28 15.59
C PRO A 32 -17.70 -0.09 14.07
N PRO A 33 -18.42 0.92 13.53
CA PRO A 33 -18.49 1.14 12.10
C PRO A 33 -17.10 1.46 11.53
N ALA A 34 -16.82 0.96 10.32
CA ALA A 34 -15.69 1.43 9.55
C ALA A 34 -15.99 2.87 9.06
N GLY A 35 -15.03 3.78 9.23
CA GLY A 35 -15.20 5.18 8.86
C GLY A 35 -13.88 5.79 8.38
N SER A 36 -14.00 6.97 7.73
CA SER A 36 -12.83 7.78 7.40
C SER A 36 -12.10 8.21 8.66
N LYS A 37 -10.80 8.43 8.53
CA LYS A 37 -9.95 8.93 9.61
C LYS A 37 -9.44 10.32 9.26
N THR A 38 -9.40 11.18 10.27
CA THR A 38 -8.72 12.46 10.19
C THR A 38 -7.20 12.28 10.27
N VAL A 39 -6.45 13.30 9.86
CA VAL A 39 -4.98 13.30 10.01
C VAL A 39 -4.57 13.18 11.48
N ALA A 40 -5.30 13.82 12.39
CA ALA A 40 -5.03 13.74 13.82
C ALA A 40 -5.21 12.32 14.37
N GLU A 41 -6.30 11.62 14.00
CA GLU A 41 -6.54 10.23 14.40
C GLU A 41 -5.47 9.28 13.83
N LEU A 42 -5.04 9.50 12.58
CA LEU A 42 -3.96 8.71 11.96
C LEU A 42 -2.63 8.94 12.65
N ARG A 43 -2.35 10.19 13.07
CA ARG A 43 -1.14 10.53 13.83
C ARG A 43 -1.14 9.84 15.20
N GLU A 44 -2.27 9.87 15.90
CA GLU A 44 -2.43 9.16 17.17
C GLU A 44 -2.14 7.66 17.02
N VAL A 45 -2.62 7.03 15.94
CA VAL A 45 -2.33 5.62 15.65
C VAL A 45 -0.84 5.41 15.39
N ALA A 46 -0.20 6.28 14.60
CA ALA A 46 1.23 6.18 14.27
C ALA A 46 2.11 6.31 15.53
N GLU A 47 1.80 7.27 16.39
CA GLU A 47 2.50 7.52 17.67
C GLU A 47 2.32 6.37 18.65
N HIS A 48 1.09 5.84 18.78
CA HIS A 48 0.79 4.71 19.65
C HIS A 48 1.49 3.43 19.17
N ALA A 49 1.55 3.20 17.88
CA ALA A 49 2.17 2.01 17.30
C ALA A 49 3.66 1.91 17.59
N ARG A 50 4.38 3.04 17.67
CA ARG A 50 5.86 3.08 17.86
C ARG A 50 6.62 2.17 16.89
N LYS A 51 6.03 1.89 15.75
CA LYS A 51 6.54 1.06 14.65
C LYS A 51 6.35 1.82 13.34
N PRO A 52 7.08 1.49 12.26
CA PRO A 52 6.78 2.04 10.96
C PRO A 52 5.30 1.88 10.62
N PHE A 53 4.63 3.00 10.35
CA PHE A 53 3.20 3.03 10.06
C PHE A 53 2.96 3.20 8.57
N ILE A 54 2.15 2.33 7.98
CA ILE A 54 1.88 2.25 6.55
C ILE A 54 0.40 2.50 6.30
N LEU A 55 0.08 3.48 5.46
CA LEU A 55 -1.30 3.74 5.03
C LEU A 55 -1.56 3.17 3.65
N LYS A 56 -2.54 2.28 3.54
CA LYS A 56 -2.95 1.66 2.28
C LYS A 56 -4.28 2.21 1.78
N GLY A 57 -4.44 2.25 0.44
CA GLY A 57 -5.64 2.79 -0.20
C GLY A 57 -5.48 4.26 -0.63
N ILE A 58 -4.25 4.69 -0.86
CA ILE A 58 -3.93 6.06 -1.30
C ILE A 58 -3.99 6.11 -2.83
N MET A 59 -4.91 6.94 -3.36
CA MET A 59 -5.13 7.09 -4.81
C MET A 59 -5.02 8.55 -5.27
N THR A 60 -4.68 9.49 -4.38
CA THR A 60 -4.59 10.90 -4.72
C THR A 60 -3.37 11.56 -4.10
N VAL A 61 -2.86 12.60 -4.75
CA VAL A 61 -1.76 13.44 -4.21
C VAL A 61 -2.14 13.99 -2.83
N ARG A 62 -3.35 14.54 -2.69
CA ARG A 62 -3.82 15.07 -1.40
C ARG A 62 -3.86 13.99 -0.30
N GLY A 63 -4.22 12.75 -0.65
CA GLY A 63 -4.19 11.62 0.28
C GLY A 63 -2.77 11.30 0.72
N ALA A 64 -1.82 11.32 -0.21
CA ALA A 64 -0.40 11.09 0.07
C ALA A 64 0.21 12.20 0.95
N GLU A 65 -0.12 13.46 0.69
CA GLU A 65 0.32 14.59 1.53
C GLU A 65 -0.22 14.49 2.96
N LYS A 66 -1.50 14.14 3.12
CA LYS A 66 -2.09 13.86 4.44
C LYS A 66 -1.42 12.69 5.16
N ALA A 67 -0.99 11.67 4.43
CA ALA A 67 -0.24 10.56 5.01
C ALA A 67 1.12 11.01 5.55
N VAL A 68 1.84 11.87 4.82
CA VAL A 68 3.07 12.51 5.32
C VAL A 68 2.78 13.32 6.58
N GLU A 69 1.73 14.14 6.57
CA GLU A 69 1.32 14.96 7.71
C GLU A 69 0.95 14.13 8.93
N ALA A 70 0.33 12.96 8.73
CA ALA A 70 0.00 12.01 9.79
C ALA A 70 1.22 11.26 10.35
N GLY A 71 2.42 11.44 9.79
CA GLY A 71 3.63 10.75 10.23
C GLY A 71 3.75 9.32 9.72
N ALA A 72 3.06 8.96 8.62
CA ALA A 72 3.22 7.65 8.01
C ALA A 72 4.62 7.47 7.44
N SER A 73 5.22 6.31 7.67
CA SER A 73 6.54 5.94 7.13
C SER A 73 6.46 5.50 5.66
N ALA A 74 5.30 4.99 5.27
CA ALA A 74 5.05 4.51 3.91
C ALA A 74 3.57 4.63 3.54
N ILE A 75 3.31 4.66 2.23
CA ILE A 75 1.96 4.47 1.66
C ILE A 75 1.95 3.31 0.70
N VAL A 76 0.78 2.70 0.51
CA VAL A 76 0.49 1.79 -0.59
C VAL A 76 -0.50 2.48 -1.52
N VAL A 77 -0.04 2.81 -2.73
CA VAL A 77 -0.92 3.27 -3.82
C VAL A 77 -1.74 2.06 -4.26
N SER A 78 -3.02 2.10 -3.94
CA SER A 78 -3.94 0.95 -4.07
C SER A 78 -5.37 1.44 -4.22
N ASN A 79 -6.09 0.89 -5.20
CA ASN A 79 -7.53 1.06 -5.37
C ASN A 79 -8.33 -0.16 -4.91
N HIS A 80 -7.72 -1.02 -4.11
CA HIS A 80 -8.34 -2.24 -3.59
C HIS A 80 -8.85 -3.19 -4.69
N GLY A 81 -8.26 -3.13 -5.90
CA GLY A 81 -8.71 -3.87 -7.08
C GLY A 81 -10.05 -3.37 -7.64
N GLY A 82 -10.37 -2.09 -7.49
CA GLY A 82 -11.62 -1.46 -7.93
C GLY A 82 -12.85 -1.81 -7.07
N ARG A 83 -12.67 -2.50 -5.95
CA ARG A 83 -13.78 -3.01 -5.13
C ARG A 83 -14.40 -1.98 -4.20
N VAL A 84 -13.67 -0.92 -3.88
CA VAL A 84 -14.13 0.16 -2.99
C VAL A 84 -14.93 1.21 -3.74
N LEU A 85 -14.40 1.64 -4.86
CA LEU A 85 -14.98 2.66 -5.73
C LEU A 85 -14.86 2.20 -7.18
N ASP A 86 -16.00 2.07 -7.86
CA ASP A 86 -16.02 1.76 -9.29
C ASP A 86 -15.54 2.95 -10.11
N GLN A 87 -15.03 2.67 -11.32
CA GLN A 87 -14.54 3.69 -12.27
C GLN A 87 -13.43 4.59 -11.73
N CYS A 88 -12.71 4.16 -10.68
CA CYS A 88 -11.53 4.87 -10.22
C CYS A 88 -10.34 4.60 -11.18
N PRO A 89 -9.40 5.55 -11.31
CA PRO A 89 -8.20 5.35 -12.12
C PRO A 89 -7.38 4.15 -11.64
N SER A 90 -6.54 3.61 -12.52
CA SER A 90 -5.59 2.57 -12.13
C SER A 90 -4.50 3.13 -11.24
N THR A 91 -3.88 2.26 -10.43
CA THR A 91 -2.74 2.64 -9.59
C THR A 91 -1.55 3.11 -10.41
N ALA A 92 -1.34 2.54 -11.61
CA ALA A 92 -0.29 2.95 -12.54
C ALA A 92 -0.50 4.38 -13.06
N GLU A 93 -1.74 4.80 -13.24
CA GLU A 93 -2.10 6.13 -13.76
C GLU A 93 -1.85 7.25 -12.72
N VAL A 94 -2.15 6.99 -11.45
CA VAL A 94 -2.00 7.99 -10.39
C VAL A 94 -0.60 8.00 -9.76
N LEU A 95 0.17 6.93 -9.91
CA LEU A 95 1.47 6.74 -9.29
C LEU A 95 2.46 7.86 -9.60
N PRO A 96 2.63 8.33 -10.86
CA PRO A 96 3.61 9.39 -11.16
C PRO A 96 3.36 10.68 -10.36
N ALA A 97 2.12 11.16 -10.34
CA ALA A 97 1.77 12.39 -9.63
C ALA A 97 1.98 12.27 -8.10
N ILE A 98 1.69 11.09 -7.54
CA ILE A 98 1.93 10.82 -6.12
C ILE A 98 3.43 10.80 -5.82
N VAL A 99 4.22 10.17 -6.68
CA VAL A 99 5.68 10.13 -6.54
C VAL A 99 6.29 11.52 -6.62
N ASP A 100 5.85 12.34 -7.55
CA ASP A 100 6.33 13.72 -7.69
C ASP A 100 6.01 14.57 -6.44
N ALA A 101 4.86 14.34 -5.83
CA ALA A 101 4.40 15.11 -4.67
C ALA A 101 5.10 14.69 -3.35
N VAL A 102 5.29 13.40 -3.11
CA VAL A 102 5.76 12.90 -1.81
C VAL A 102 6.99 11.98 -1.89
N GLY A 103 7.49 11.71 -3.09
CA GLY A 103 8.72 10.96 -3.28
C GLY A 103 9.90 11.62 -2.58
N GLY A 104 10.71 10.81 -1.87
CA GLY A 104 11.81 11.32 -1.04
C GLY A 104 11.43 11.70 0.39
N ARG A 105 10.12 11.85 0.69
CA ARG A 105 9.62 12.10 2.05
C ARG A 105 9.14 10.84 2.76
N MET A 106 8.75 9.82 1.99
CA MET A 106 8.29 8.53 2.50
C MET A 106 8.50 7.41 1.50
N THR A 107 8.38 6.17 1.95
CA THR A 107 8.38 5.00 1.07
C THR A 107 7.04 4.87 0.35
N ILE A 108 7.07 4.67 -0.97
CA ILE A 108 5.89 4.45 -1.79
C ILE A 108 5.89 3.00 -2.26
N LEU A 109 4.85 2.27 -1.89
CA LEU A 109 4.54 0.93 -2.36
C LEU A 109 3.38 1.01 -3.35
N VAL A 110 3.27 0.06 -4.26
CA VAL A 110 2.15 -0.02 -5.19
C VAL A 110 1.63 -1.44 -5.28
N ASP A 111 0.33 -1.59 -5.37
CA ASP A 111 -0.32 -2.85 -5.70
C ASP A 111 -1.33 -2.67 -6.86
N GLY A 112 -2.06 -3.73 -7.18
CA GLY A 112 -3.03 -3.72 -8.27
C GLY A 112 -2.41 -4.05 -9.63
N GLY A 113 -2.65 -5.24 -10.13
CA GLY A 113 -2.27 -5.66 -11.48
C GLY A 113 -0.80 -6.04 -11.69
N ILE A 114 0.07 -5.92 -10.71
CA ILE A 114 1.49 -6.31 -10.79
C ILE A 114 1.60 -7.83 -10.74
N ARG A 115 1.97 -8.48 -11.84
CA ARG A 115 2.02 -9.94 -11.98
C ARG A 115 3.37 -10.47 -12.47
N THR A 116 4.11 -9.66 -13.21
CA THR A 116 5.38 -10.04 -13.84
C THR A 116 6.50 -9.07 -13.48
N GLY A 117 7.75 -9.49 -13.72
CA GLY A 117 8.89 -8.59 -13.58
C GLY A 117 8.81 -7.38 -14.53
N LEU A 118 8.16 -7.54 -15.69
CA LEU A 118 7.95 -6.42 -16.62
C LEU A 118 6.99 -5.37 -16.03
N ASP A 119 5.96 -5.80 -15.31
CA ASP A 119 5.04 -4.86 -14.64
C ASP A 119 5.79 -4.07 -13.55
N VAL A 120 6.66 -4.74 -12.80
CA VAL A 120 7.54 -4.07 -11.82
C VAL A 120 8.43 -3.05 -12.52
N PHE A 121 9.07 -3.43 -13.64
CA PHE A 121 9.92 -2.54 -14.41
C PHE A 121 9.16 -1.30 -14.92
N LYS A 122 7.96 -1.51 -15.48
CA LYS A 122 7.09 -0.42 -15.94
C LYS A 122 6.67 0.49 -14.78
N ALA A 123 6.20 -0.07 -13.67
CA ALA A 123 5.83 0.70 -12.49
C ALA A 123 7.00 1.55 -11.94
N ARG A 124 8.23 1.05 -12.03
CA ARG A 124 9.43 1.81 -11.70
C ARG A 124 9.75 2.90 -12.71
N GLY A 125 9.47 2.67 -13.99
CA GLY A 125 9.72 3.63 -15.06
C GLY A 125 8.71 4.77 -15.13
N THR A 126 7.51 4.59 -14.60
CA THR A 126 6.45 5.64 -14.57
C THR A 126 6.73 6.76 -13.59
N GLY A 127 7.72 6.63 -12.74
CA GLY A 127 8.12 7.66 -11.76
C GLY A 127 8.95 8.80 -12.35
N GLY A 128 8.60 9.33 -13.51
CA GLY A 128 9.07 10.59 -14.08
C GLY A 128 10.60 10.79 -14.13
N GLY A 129 11.15 11.10 -15.30
CA GLY A 129 12.56 11.24 -15.64
C GLY A 129 13.37 12.33 -14.93
N ARG A 130 13.14 12.60 -13.68
CA ARG A 130 14.05 13.34 -12.82
C ARG A 130 14.74 12.36 -11.87
N ARG A 131 16.05 12.49 -11.75
CA ARG A 131 16.90 11.71 -10.84
C ARG A 131 16.42 11.89 -9.39
N SER A 132 15.29 11.29 -9.05
CA SER A 132 14.93 11.13 -7.66
C SER A 132 15.60 9.84 -7.18
N HIS A 133 16.36 9.95 -6.12
CA HIS A 133 16.78 8.84 -5.30
C HIS A 133 15.53 8.04 -4.94
N TRP A 134 15.30 6.93 -5.63
CA TRP A 134 14.26 5.98 -5.30
C TRP A 134 14.75 5.10 -4.15
N PRO A 135 14.37 5.35 -2.90
CA PRO A 135 14.54 4.33 -1.90
C PRO A 135 13.46 3.29 -2.19
N SER A 136 13.90 2.19 -2.79
CA SER A 136 13.22 0.89 -2.86
C SER A 136 11.70 0.93 -3.06
N LEU A 137 11.25 0.93 -4.32
CA LEU A 137 9.95 0.37 -4.69
C LEU A 137 10.00 -1.13 -4.34
N ARG A 138 9.60 -1.49 -3.14
CA ARG A 138 9.52 -2.88 -2.73
C ARG A 138 8.19 -3.44 -3.23
N HIS A 139 8.28 -4.43 -4.07
CA HIS A 139 7.15 -5.24 -4.50
C HIS A 139 6.64 -6.05 -3.31
N HIS A 140 5.51 -5.68 -2.74
CA HIS A 140 4.74 -6.54 -1.88
C HIS A 140 3.64 -7.22 -2.71
N GLY A 141 4.07 -8.13 -3.58
CA GLY A 141 3.22 -9.20 -4.04
C GLY A 141 3.03 -10.17 -2.87
N LEU A 142 2.00 -10.01 -2.07
CA LEU A 142 1.53 -11.05 -1.16
C LEU A 142 0.91 -12.18 -1.98
N TRP A 143 1.75 -12.87 -2.77
CA TRP A 143 1.42 -14.13 -3.42
C TRP A 143 1.99 -15.28 -2.59
N ARG A 144 1.25 -15.72 -1.57
CA ARG A 144 1.38 -17.09 -1.10
C ARG A 144 0.74 -18.00 -2.14
N ARG A 145 1.52 -18.59 -3.03
CA ARG A 145 1.09 -19.79 -3.74
C ARG A 145 0.75 -20.84 -2.68
N ARG A 146 -0.51 -21.17 -2.53
CA ARG A 146 -0.90 -22.45 -1.92
C ARG A 146 -0.33 -23.55 -2.79
N GLY A 147 0.32 -24.51 -2.15
CA GLY A 147 1.13 -25.56 -2.71
C GLY A 147 0.51 -26.27 -3.90
N GLY A 148 1.29 -26.31 -4.96
CA GLY A 148 1.29 -27.31 -5.97
C GLY A 148 2.73 -27.74 -6.15
N ARG A 149 3.09 -28.93 -5.70
CA ARG A 149 4.36 -29.57 -6.03
C ARG A 149 4.40 -29.83 -7.52
N GLY A 150 5.10 -29.00 -8.24
CA GLY A 150 5.47 -29.22 -9.63
C GLY A 150 6.98 -29.07 -9.73
N SER A 151 7.67 -30.21 -9.74
CA SER A 151 9.10 -30.30 -10.02
C SER A 151 9.35 -29.81 -11.45
N LEU A 152 10.03 -28.69 -11.62
CA LEU A 152 10.66 -28.36 -12.89
C LEU A 152 11.97 -29.14 -12.96
N ARG A 153 11.96 -30.24 -13.71
CA ARG A 153 13.19 -30.85 -14.22
C ARG A 153 13.73 -29.99 -15.36
N PRO A 154 15.03 -29.69 -15.40
CA PRO A 154 15.65 -29.11 -16.59
C PRO A 154 15.63 -30.18 -17.69
N GLN A 155 15.08 -29.87 -18.84
CA GLN A 155 15.30 -30.67 -20.05
C GLN A 155 16.72 -30.32 -20.55
N ALA A 156 17.60 -31.31 -20.49
CA ALA A 156 18.86 -31.27 -21.21
C ALA A 156 18.57 -31.33 -22.70
N GLY A 157 19.14 -30.39 -23.45
CA GLY A 157 19.10 -30.41 -24.89
C GLY A 157 19.89 -31.54 -25.48
N GLY A 158 19.35 -32.13 -26.50
CA GLY A 158 20.04 -32.87 -27.54
C GLY A 158 20.02 -32.03 -28.82
#